data_1133e1c6b75fdd9056a8cf24b71f5b83
#
_entry.id   1133e1c6b75fdd9056a8cf24b71f5b83
#
_cell.length_a   1.000
_cell.length_b   1.000
_cell.length_c   1.000
_cell.angle_alpha   90.00
_cell.angle_beta   90.00
_cell.angle_gamma   90.00
#
_symmetry.space_group_name_H-M   'P 1'
#
loop_
_entity.id
_entity.type
_entity.pdbx_description
1 polymer ?
#
loop_
_entity_poly.entity_id
_entity_poly.type
_entity_poly.pdbx_seq_one_letter_code
_entity_poly.pdbx_strand_id
1 'polypeptide(L)'
;MIARAMTKEDVPACTAILNHTVALGGSTAQEEPMTEEEFAQDHLVEALICNVVEVDGRIAGFQGVWPAGEGLYSIGSFTDRREPVPGAGRVLFEKLLNDCRPRGGEAILAKITSDNIGGLAYYSKMGFADFEIWPDDHQRPDGRKVDRIVKRFPL
;
A
#
# COMPACT_ATOMS: atom_id res chain seq x y z
N MET A 1 6.53 -17.89 5.02
CA MET A 1 6.13 -16.56 4.52
C MET A 1 7.35 -15.92 3.88
N ILE A 2 7.27 -15.61 2.58
CA ILE A 2 8.39 -15.10 1.81
C ILE A 2 7.98 -13.81 1.10
N ALA A 3 8.72 -12.71 1.33
CA ALA A 3 8.57 -11.48 0.56
C ALA A 3 9.60 -11.47 -0.58
N ARG A 4 9.14 -11.13 -1.77
CA ARG A 4 9.96 -11.05 -2.99
C ARG A 4 9.44 -9.98 -3.94
N ALA A 5 10.24 -9.61 -4.93
CA ALA A 5 9.81 -8.67 -5.95
C ALA A 5 8.58 -9.22 -6.71
N MET A 6 7.63 -8.33 -7.01
CA MET A 6 6.47 -8.66 -7.83
C MET A 6 6.91 -8.92 -9.27
N THR A 7 6.33 -9.93 -9.89
CA THR A 7 6.51 -10.21 -11.31
C THR A 7 5.17 -10.13 -12.03
N LYS A 8 5.18 -10.17 -13.37
CA LYS A 8 3.94 -10.13 -14.16
C LYS A 8 3.01 -11.29 -13.87
N GLU A 9 3.53 -12.43 -13.44
CA GLU A 9 2.75 -13.61 -13.06
C GLU A 9 1.91 -13.38 -11.81
N ASP A 10 2.29 -12.41 -10.98
CA ASP A 10 1.58 -12.05 -9.75
C ASP A 10 0.39 -11.10 -10.00
N VAL A 11 0.33 -10.48 -11.17
CA VAL A 11 -0.67 -9.44 -11.48
C VAL A 11 -2.10 -9.90 -11.28
N PRO A 12 -2.53 -11.08 -11.76
CA PRO A 12 -3.92 -11.52 -11.54
C PRO A 12 -4.29 -11.62 -10.05
N ALA A 13 -3.45 -12.24 -9.24
CA ALA A 13 -3.71 -12.40 -7.80
C ALA A 13 -3.71 -11.06 -7.07
N CYS A 14 -2.76 -10.19 -7.36
CA CYS A 14 -2.67 -8.87 -6.73
C CYS A 14 -3.83 -7.96 -7.15
N THR A 15 -4.22 -7.98 -8.41
CA THR A 15 -5.38 -7.22 -8.90
C THR A 15 -6.65 -7.65 -8.18
N ALA A 16 -6.83 -8.96 -7.97
CA ALA A 16 -7.97 -9.49 -7.24
C ALA A 16 -7.99 -9.01 -5.78
N ILE A 17 -6.84 -8.97 -5.11
CA ILE A 17 -6.70 -8.46 -3.74
C ILE A 17 -7.11 -6.97 -3.68
N LEU A 18 -6.58 -6.15 -4.59
CA LEU A 18 -6.90 -4.73 -4.64
C LEU A 18 -8.39 -4.50 -4.91
N ASN A 19 -8.95 -5.16 -5.91
CA ASN A 19 -10.34 -4.97 -6.29
C ASN A 19 -11.32 -5.43 -5.22
N HIS A 20 -10.98 -6.48 -4.47
CA HIS A 20 -11.77 -6.90 -3.32
C HIS A 20 -11.79 -5.82 -2.24
N THR A 21 -10.64 -5.22 -1.93
CA THR A 21 -10.55 -4.11 -0.97
C THR A 21 -11.35 -2.89 -1.44
N VAL A 22 -11.27 -2.55 -2.72
CA VAL A 22 -12.06 -1.46 -3.32
C VAL A 22 -13.56 -1.73 -3.15
N ALA A 23 -14.00 -2.96 -3.42
CA ALA A 23 -15.42 -3.34 -3.31
C ALA A 23 -15.94 -3.26 -1.88
N LEU A 24 -15.09 -3.51 -0.87
CA LEU A 24 -15.48 -3.36 0.53
C LEU A 24 -15.70 -1.90 0.92
N GLY A 25 -15.02 -0.96 0.28
CA GLY A 25 -15.12 0.46 0.55
C GLY A 25 -14.49 0.91 1.87
N GLY A 26 -14.30 2.21 2.03
CA GLY A 26 -13.90 2.83 3.30
C GLY A 26 -12.46 2.60 3.74
N SER A 27 -11.59 2.08 2.87
CA SER A 27 -10.19 1.86 3.22
C SER A 27 -9.22 2.55 2.28
N THR A 28 -9.22 2.22 0.99
CA THR A 28 -8.35 2.88 0.02
C THR A 28 -9.02 4.12 -0.56
N ALA A 29 -8.22 5.07 -1.07
CA ALA A 29 -8.73 6.19 -1.87
C ALA A 29 -9.08 5.76 -3.29
N GLN A 30 -8.67 4.56 -3.71
CA GLN A 30 -9.08 3.95 -4.96
C GLN A 30 -10.54 3.52 -4.84
N GLU A 31 -11.44 4.14 -5.61
CA GLU A 31 -12.88 3.86 -5.54
C GLU A 31 -13.37 2.95 -6.66
N GLU A 32 -12.65 2.88 -7.76
CA GLU A 32 -13.00 2.05 -8.92
C GLU A 32 -12.07 0.85 -9.04
N PRO A 33 -12.57 -0.31 -9.47
CA PRO A 33 -11.70 -1.46 -9.71
C PRO A 33 -10.71 -1.18 -10.84
N MET A 34 -9.57 -1.85 -10.81
CA MET A 34 -8.56 -1.79 -11.85
C MET A 34 -8.63 -3.04 -12.73
N THR A 35 -8.33 -2.87 -14.01
CA THR A 35 -8.02 -4.02 -14.88
C THR A 35 -6.62 -4.53 -14.56
N GLU A 36 -6.31 -5.76 -14.95
CA GLU A 36 -4.96 -6.31 -14.79
C GLU A 36 -3.93 -5.48 -15.54
N GLU A 37 -4.28 -4.95 -16.71
CA GLU A 37 -3.41 -4.08 -17.51
C GLU A 37 -3.10 -2.76 -16.77
N GLU A 38 -4.13 -2.11 -16.23
CA GLU A 38 -3.96 -0.89 -15.42
C GLU A 38 -3.11 -1.17 -14.17
N PHE A 39 -3.37 -2.28 -13.50
CA PHE A 39 -2.61 -2.70 -12.32
C PHE A 39 -1.13 -2.90 -12.66
N ALA A 40 -0.85 -3.62 -13.76
CA ALA A 40 0.53 -3.88 -14.19
C ALA A 40 1.27 -2.58 -14.52
N GLN A 41 0.62 -1.63 -15.19
CA GLN A 41 1.21 -0.34 -15.51
C GLN A 41 1.59 0.41 -14.22
N ASP A 42 0.69 0.44 -13.24
CA ASP A 42 0.87 1.18 -12.00
C ASP A 42 1.96 0.54 -11.10
N HIS A 43 1.94 -0.78 -10.98
CA HIS A 43 2.76 -1.50 -10.00
C HIS A 43 4.07 -2.07 -10.56
N LEU A 44 4.13 -2.40 -11.84
CA LEU A 44 5.36 -2.94 -12.45
C LEU A 44 6.15 -1.90 -13.24
N VAL A 45 5.52 -0.81 -13.68
CA VAL A 45 6.18 0.21 -14.50
C VAL A 45 6.39 1.50 -13.71
N GLU A 46 5.34 2.04 -13.11
CA GLU A 46 5.39 3.34 -12.42
C GLU A 46 5.96 3.25 -11.01
N ALA A 47 5.71 2.18 -10.28
CA ALA A 47 6.27 1.98 -8.95
C ALA A 47 7.80 1.84 -9.02
N LEU A 48 8.50 2.43 -8.05
CA LEU A 48 9.96 2.28 -7.92
C LEU A 48 10.34 0.91 -7.40
N ILE A 49 9.54 0.39 -6.46
CA ILE A 49 9.69 -0.93 -5.86
C ILE A 49 8.29 -1.47 -5.65
N CYS A 50 8.09 -2.74 -5.95
CA CYS A 50 6.85 -3.42 -5.60
C CYS A 50 7.14 -4.87 -5.25
N ASN A 51 6.71 -5.29 -4.06
CA ASN A 51 6.94 -6.62 -3.53
C ASN A 51 5.62 -7.34 -3.24
N VAL A 52 5.66 -8.66 -3.27
CA VAL A 52 4.57 -9.53 -2.84
C VAL A 52 5.03 -10.36 -1.66
N VAL A 53 4.08 -10.86 -0.86
CA VAL A 53 4.34 -11.87 0.16
C VAL A 53 3.59 -13.14 -0.18
N GLU A 54 4.33 -14.25 -0.21
CA GLU A 54 3.80 -15.59 -0.46
C GLU A 54 3.69 -16.40 0.83
N VAL A 55 2.60 -17.13 0.93
CA VAL A 55 2.35 -18.10 2.02
C VAL A 55 1.78 -19.35 1.39
N ASP A 56 2.48 -20.49 1.52
CA ASP A 56 2.05 -21.77 0.98
C ASP A 56 1.66 -21.70 -0.51
N GLY A 57 2.49 -21.03 -1.32
CA GLY A 57 2.28 -20.89 -2.76
C GLY A 57 1.20 -19.89 -3.16
N ARG A 58 0.62 -19.16 -2.22
CA ARG A 58 -0.43 -18.17 -2.45
C ARG A 58 0.08 -16.76 -2.15
N ILE A 59 -0.33 -15.79 -2.96
CA ILE A 59 -0.04 -14.38 -2.69
C ILE A 59 -1.00 -13.90 -1.58
N ALA A 60 -0.44 -13.44 -0.46
CA ALA A 60 -1.21 -12.94 0.68
C ALA A 60 -1.27 -11.42 0.75
N GLY A 61 -0.48 -10.72 -0.06
CA GLY A 61 -0.49 -9.27 -0.12
C GLY A 61 0.64 -8.72 -0.97
N PHE A 62 0.61 -7.41 -1.16
CA PHE A 62 1.65 -6.69 -1.89
C PHE A 62 1.83 -5.28 -1.33
N GLN A 63 2.99 -4.71 -1.59
CA GLN A 63 3.36 -3.38 -1.10
C GLN A 63 4.34 -2.76 -2.08
N GLY A 64 4.13 -1.47 -2.37
CA GLY A 64 5.00 -0.74 -3.27
C GLY A 64 5.25 0.68 -2.81
N VAL A 65 6.23 1.33 -3.45
CA VAL A 65 6.49 2.76 -3.28
C VAL A 65 6.61 3.42 -4.64
N TRP A 66 6.08 4.64 -4.68
CA TRP A 66 6.09 5.53 -5.85
C TRP A 66 6.84 6.83 -5.51
N PRO A 67 7.36 7.55 -6.51
CA PRO A 67 7.97 8.85 -6.25
C PRO A 67 6.98 9.83 -5.61
N ALA A 68 7.41 10.55 -4.57
CA ALA A 68 6.58 11.53 -3.87
C ALA A 68 7.29 12.87 -3.66
N GLY A 69 8.30 13.16 -4.46
CA GLY A 69 9.16 14.32 -4.35
C GLY A 69 10.61 13.91 -4.14
N GLU A 70 11.52 14.87 -4.11
CA GLU A 70 12.94 14.60 -3.95
C GLU A 70 13.22 13.89 -2.62
N GLY A 71 13.77 12.68 -2.70
CA GLY A 71 14.08 11.87 -1.54
C GLY A 71 12.86 11.28 -0.81
N LEU A 72 11.65 11.44 -1.35
CA LEU A 72 10.43 10.97 -0.72
C LEU A 72 9.76 9.87 -1.53
N TYR A 73 9.19 8.90 -0.81
CA TYR A 73 8.44 7.80 -1.37
C TYR A 73 7.02 7.81 -0.82
N SER A 74 6.03 7.46 -1.65
CA SER A 74 4.66 7.23 -1.22
C SER A 74 4.38 5.74 -1.21
N ILE A 75 3.95 5.18 -0.08
CA ILE A 75 3.71 3.75 0.09
C ILE A 75 2.25 3.40 -0.15
N GLY A 76 2.02 2.24 -0.77
CA GLY A 76 0.71 1.60 -0.86
C GLY A 76 0.82 0.15 -0.43
N SER A 77 -0.12 -0.32 0.39
CA SER A 77 -0.10 -1.67 0.95
C SER A 77 -1.48 -2.30 0.90
N PHE A 78 -1.53 -3.53 0.42
CA PHE A 78 -2.78 -4.30 0.36
C PHE A 78 -2.51 -5.74 0.79
N THR A 79 -3.33 -6.26 1.69
CA THR A 79 -3.30 -7.66 2.07
C THR A 79 -4.62 -8.33 1.71
N ASP A 80 -4.61 -9.64 1.50
CA ASP A 80 -5.80 -10.40 1.14
C ASP A 80 -6.75 -10.45 2.34
N ARG A 81 -7.84 -9.69 2.26
CA ARG A 81 -8.83 -9.59 3.35
C ARG A 81 -9.83 -10.73 3.35
N ARG A 82 -9.87 -11.54 2.29
CA ARG A 82 -10.70 -12.74 2.21
C ARG A 82 -10.08 -13.86 3.04
N GLU A 83 -8.75 -13.90 3.11
CA GLU A 83 -7.99 -14.95 3.77
C GLU A 83 -6.74 -14.32 4.44
N PRO A 84 -6.96 -13.55 5.53
CA PRO A 84 -5.88 -12.80 6.17
C PRO A 84 -4.78 -13.70 6.72
N VAL A 85 -3.52 -13.25 6.56
CA VAL A 85 -2.35 -13.92 7.13
C VAL A 85 -1.68 -12.98 8.14
N PRO A 86 -1.75 -13.29 9.43
CA PRO A 86 -1.08 -12.47 10.45
C PRO A 86 0.42 -12.33 10.16
N GLY A 87 0.92 -11.11 10.26
CA GLY A 87 2.33 -10.80 10.03
C GLY A 87 2.72 -10.53 8.58
N ALA A 88 1.82 -10.72 7.60
CA ALA A 88 2.12 -10.48 6.19
C ALA A 88 2.57 -9.04 5.94
N GLY A 89 1.89 -8.06 6.54
CA GLY A 89 2.24 -6.65 6.39
C GLY A 89 3.61 -6.30 6.96
N ARG A 90 4.00 -6.92 8.06
CA ARG A 90 5.33 -6.71 8.64
C ARG A 90 6.44 -7.27 7.76
N VAL A 91 6.25 -8.48 7.24
CA VAL A 91 7.23 -9.12 6.34
C VAL A 91 7.41 -8.28 5.08
N LEU A 92 6.33 -7.75 4.52
CA LEU A 92 6.38 -6.84 3.37
C LEU A 92 7.17 -5.57 3.72
N PHE A 93 6.88 -4.95 4.85
CA PHE A 93 7.52 -3.69 5.22
C PHE A 93 9.02 -3.85 5.50
N GLU A 94 9.42 -4.93 6.15
CA GLU A 94 10.84 -5.24 6.37
C GLU A 94 11.59 -5.40 5.05
N LYS A 95 11.00 -6.10 4.09
CA LYS A 95 11.57 -6.23 2.74
C LYS A 95 11.66 -4.87 2.05
N LEU A 96 10.60 -4.07 2.14
CA LEU A 96 10.57 -2.74 1.51
C LEU A 96 11.67 -1.83 2.07
N LEU A 97 11.90 -1.83 3.37
CA LEU A 97 12.97 -1.04 3.98
C LEU A 97 14.34 -1.46 3.47
N ASN A 98 14.57 -2.77 3.36
CA ASN A 98 15.83 -3.28 2.82
C ASN A 98 16.05 -2.86 1.37
N ASP A 99 14.98 -2.73 0.59
CA ASP A 99 15.06 -2.31 -0.80
C ASP A 99 15.17 -0.78 -0.95
N CYS A 100 14.52 -0.02 -0.07
CA CYS A 100 14.51 1.46 -0.13
C CYS A 100 15.80 2.10 0.36
N ARG A 101 16.36 1.60 1.46
CA ARG A 101 17.52 2.23 2.11
C ARG A 101 18.73 2.41 1.19
N PRO A 102 19.11 1.40 0.36
CA PRO A 102 20.21 1.58 -0.58
C PRO A 102 19.97 2.64 -1.66
N ARG A 103 18.71 3.01 -1.90
CA ARG A 103 18.36 4.03 -2.90
C ARG A 103 18.61 5.47 -2.42
N GLY A 104 18.87 5.66 -1.12
CA GLY A 104 19.26 6.96 -0.56
C GLY A 104 18.11 7.95 -0.37
N GLY A 105 16.90 7.48 -0.14
CA GLY A 105 15.75 8.34 0.16
C GLY A 105 15.78 8.88 1.59
N GLU A 106 15.03 9.94 1.83
CA GLU A 106 14.91 10.60 3.14
C GLU A 106 13.82 9.95 3.99
N ALA A 107 12.64 9.72 3.40
CA ALA A 107 11.49 9.23 4.13
C ALA A 107 10.44 8.57 3.23
N ILE A 108 9.60 7.75 3.86
CA ILE A 108 8.41 7.16 3.26
C ILE A 108 7.18 7.86 3.85
N LEU A 109 6.26 8.28 2.98
CA LEU A 109 4.99 8.88 3.37
C LEU A 109 3.86 7.90 3.14
N ALA A 110 2.99 7.73 4.13
CA ALA A 110 1.74 6.99 4.02
C ALA A 110 0.59 8.00 4.04
N LYS A 111 -0.21 8.02 2.97
CA LYS A 111 -1.32 8.96 2.79
C LYS A 111 -2.62 8.19 2.97
N ILE A 112 -3.21 8.28 4.17
CA ILE A 112 -4.27 7.38 4.62
C ILE A 112 -5.57 8.17 4.78
N THR A 113 -6.68 7.67 4.21
CA THR A 113 -7.98 8.28 4.45
C THR A 113 -8.36 8.09 5.92
N SER A 114 -8.95 9.12 6.53
CA SER A 114 -9.20 9.16 7.98
C SER A 114 -10.18 8.09 8.49
N ASP A 115 -10.98 7.52 7.60
CA ASP A 115 -11.88 6.41 7.92
C ASP A 115 -11.23 5.03 7.79
N ASN A 116 -10.01 4.96 7.26
CA ASN A 116 -9.26 3.71 7.14
C ASN A 116 -8.56 3.36 8.46
N ILE A 117 -9.33 2.89 9.43
CA ILE A 117 -8.83 2.60 10.78
C ILE A 117 -7.73 1.53 10.76
N GLY A 118 -7.91 0.49 9.95
CA GLY A 118 -6.89 -0.57 9.80
C GLY A 118 -5.57 -0.05 9.24
N GLY A 119 -5.62 0.81 8.24
CA GLY A 119 -4.42 1.42 7.65
C GLY A 119 -3.71 2.35 8.62
N LEU A 120 -4.46 3.19 9.34
CA LEU A 120 -3.89 4.06 10.37
C LEU A 120 -3.14 3.25 11.44
N ALA A 121 -3.77 2.18 11.93
CA ALA A 121 -3.16 1.30 12.93
C ALA A 121 -1.93 0.57 12.40
N TYR A 122 -2.01 0.06 11.16
CA TYR A 122 -0.89 -0.65 10.52
C TYR A 122 0.35 0.22 10.40
N TYR A 123 0.22 1.42 9.85
CA TYR A 123 1.37 2.29 9.64
C TYR A 123 1.94 2.81 10.97
N SER A 124 1.10 3.09 11.96
CA SER A 124 1.57 3.44 13.31
C SER A 124 2.38 2.30 13.91
N LYS A 125 1.91 1.05 13.76
CA LYS A 125 2.61 -0.14 14.26
C LYS A 125 3.93 -0.37 13.54
N MET A 126 4.03 -0.02 12.26
CA MET A 126 5.29 -0.13 11.50
C MET A 126 6.30 0.97 11.88
N GLY A 127 5.89 1.98 12.65
CA GLY A 127 6.78 3.03 13.13
C GLY A 127 6.60 4.38 12.45
N PHE A 128 5.56 4.55 11.64
CA PHE A 128 5.24 5.84 11.04
C PHE A 128 4.68 6.77 12.12
N ALA A 129 5.05 8.05 12.08
CA ALA A 129 4.52 9.09 12.95
C ALA A 129 3.61 10.03 12.16
N ASP A 130 2.62 10.62 12.82
CA ASP A 130 1.76 11.63 12.22
C ASP A 130 2.60 12.82 11.76
N PHE A 131 2.32 13.32 10.57
CA PHE A 131 3.10 14.39 9.94
C PHE A 131 2.22 15.55 9.48
N GLU A 132 1.16 15.27 8.70
CA GLU A 132 0.23 16.27 8.20
C GLU A 132 -1.19 15.73 8.20
N ILE A 133 -2.17 16.64 8.18
CA ILE A 133 -3.56 16.32 7.93
C ILE A 133 -4.03 17.18 6.77
N TRP A 134 -4.63 16.57 5.76
CA TRP A 134 -5.27 17.25 4.63
C TRP A 134 -6.78 17.17 4.82
N PRO A 135 -7.43 18.25 5.32
CA PRO A 135 -8.86 18.22 5.61
C PRO A 135 -9.70 18.05 4.34
N ASP A 136 -10.75 17.24 4.42
CA ASP A 136 -11.71 17.00 3.35
C ASP A 136 -11.06 16.64 2.00
N ASP A 137 -9.95 15.91 2.05
CA ASP A 137 -9.11 15.65 0.87
C ASP A 137 -9.72 14.63 -0.10
N HIS A 138 -10.57 13.73 0.40
CA HIS A 138 -11.15 12.66 -0.41
C HIS A 138 -12.66 12.56 -0.18
N GLN A 139 -13.41 12.42 -1.27
CA GLN A 139 -14.86 12.22 -1.22
C GLN A 139 -15.20 10.77 -1.53
N ARG A 140 -15.95 10.14 -0.62
CA ARG A 140 -16.46 8.79 -0.82
C ARG A 140 -17.64 8.79 -1.81
N PRO A 141 -17.95 7.62 -2.43
CA PRO A 141 -19.08 7.55 -3.38
C PRO A 141 -20.42 7.99 -2.83
N ASP A 142 -20.63 7.89 -1.50
CA ASP A 142 -21.86 8.34 -0.85
C ASP A 142 -21.89 9.85 -0.58
N GLY A 143 -20.87 10.59 -0.98
CA GLY A 143 -20.75 12.03 -0.81
C GLY A 143 -20.05 12.49 0.46
N ARG A 144 -19.76 11.58 1.42
CA ARG A 144 -19.02 11.94 2.63
C ARG A 144 -17.59 12.34 2.25
N LYS A 145 -17.12 13.41 2.86
CA LYS A 145 -15.71 13.81 2.75
C LYS A 145 -14.94 13.28 3.94
N VAL A 146 -13.75 12.78 3.69
CA VAL A 146 -12.83 12.29 4.72
C VAL A 146 -11.51 13.04 4.59
N ASP A 147 -10.78 13.13 5.70
CA ASP A 147 -9.46 13.73 5.70
C ASP A 147 -8.44 12.75 5.17
N ARG A 148 -7.28 13.26 4.78
CA ARG A 148 -6.09 12.45 4.53
C ARG A 148 -5.14 12.65 5.70
N ILE A 149 -4.79 11.55 6.36
CA ILE A 149 -3.77 11.56 7.42
C ILE A 149 -2.45 11.15 6.76
N VAL A 150 -1.49 12.04 6.75
CA VAL A 150 -0.16 11.75 6.21
C VAL A 150 0.76 11.38 7.35
N LYS A 151 1.29 10.16 7.31
CA LYS A 151 2.26 9.66 8.28
C LYS A 151 3.62 9.54 7.59
N ARG A 152 4.69 9.68 8.37
CA ARG A 152 6.06 9.70 7.85
C ARG A 152 6.94 8.69 8.58
N PHE A 153 7.76 7.99 7.82
CA PHE A 153 8.78 7.07 8.33
C PHE A 153 10.15 7.53 7.82
N PRO A 154 11.07 7.98 8.68
CA PRO A 154 12.42 8.37 8.26
C PRO A 154 13.25 7.14 7.89
N LEU A 155 13.97 7.22 6.79
CA LEU A 155 14.82 6.13 6.30
C LEU A 155 16.23 6.14 6.87
#